data_672a6166cf8332ee70cf6bcebaf7167e
#
_entry.id   672a6166cf8332ee70cf6bcebaf7167e
#
_cell.length_a   1.000
_cell.length_b   1.000
_cell.length_c   1.000
_cell.angle_alpha   90.00
_cell.angle_beta   90.00
_cell.angle_gamma   90.00
#
_symmetry.space_group_name_H-M   'P 1'
#
loop_
_entity.id
_entity.type
_entity.pdbx_description
1 polymer ?
#
loop_
_entity_poly.entity_id
_entity_poly.type
_entity_poly.pdbx_seq_one_letter_code
_entity_poly.pdbx_strand_id
1 'polypeptide(L)'
;MKGEVNLNEGLVVLIRSIIGFFTLLIFARILGKQQISQLTFFDYVLGITIGSIAASLTTDLTSRAWPHWIGLLTWAGLGFIMELITNKWIYAGKYIDGEPTIVIMKGRIMEEALKKMKYRATDLMELLRNKDVFDLNQVEYAIIEPNGQLSVLKKAQYQPLTPKDMNIKVSPSQINTEIIYNGIIFHQNLEDLNKDVKWLMRELKKHSIKDAKEVFLATLDPSGNLYIDTYKDHMKKITDIGDFKGPY
;
A
#
# COMPACT_ATOMS: atom_id res chain seq x y z
N MET A 1 -38.13 -31.13 -0.07
CA MET A 1 -36.95 -32.00 0.13
C MET A 1 -35.80 -31.11 0.49
N LYS A 2 -35.46 -31.00 1.78
CA LYS A 2 -34.24 -30.28 2.25
C LYS A 2 -33.06 -31.19 1.97
N GLY A 3 -32.15 -30.73 1.10
CA GLY A 3 -30.97 -31.52 0.78
C GLY A 3 -30.09 -31.71 2.00
N GLU A 4 -29.82 -32.95 2.33
CA GLU A 4 -28.66 -33.32 3.11
C GLU A 4 -27.43 -32.72 2.41
N VAL A 5 -26.75 -31.76 3.06
CA VAL A 5 -25.44 -31.29 2.60
C VAL A 5 -24.55 -32.51 2.67
N ASN A 6 -24.27 -33.11 1.52
CA ASN A 6 -23.42 -34.29 1.44
C ASN A 6 -22.06 -33.89 2.01
N LEU A 7 -21.59 -34.58 3.06
CA LEU A 7 -20.25 -34.39 3.65
C LEU A 7 -19.16 -34.33 2.56
N ASN A 8 -19.41 -34.99 1.45
CA ASN A 8 -18.54 -35.00 0.26
C ASN A 8 -18.49 -33.63 -0.45
N GLU A 9 -19.61 -32.90 -0.52
CA GLU A 9 -19.67 -31.58 -1.17
C GLU A 9 -18.94 -30.52 -0.33
N GLY A 10 -19.13 -30.55 0.99
CA GLY A 10 -18.40 -29.66 1.91
C GLY A 10 -16.89 -29.87 1.84
N LEU A 11 -16.43 -31.13 1.75
CA LEU A 11 -15.01 -31.45 1.61
C LEU A 11 -14.45 -30.97 0.27
N VAL A 12 -15.22 -31.11 -0.82
CA VAL A 12 -14.82 -30.59 -2.14
C VAL A 12 -14.67 -29.08 -2.12
N VAL A 13 -15.63 -28.34 -1.54
CA VAL A 13 -15.56 -26.89 -1.40
C VAL A 13 -14.34 -26.49 -0.55
N LEU A 14 -14.09 -27.19 0.55
CA LEU A 14 -12.93 -26.93 1.40
C LEU A 14 -11.61 -27.03 0.62
N ILE A 15 -11.43 -28.15 -0.09
CA ILE A 15 -10.20 -28.39 -0.88
C ILE A 15 -10.05 -27.34 -1.98
N ARG A 16 -11.12 -27.08 -2.75
CA ARG A 16 -11.12 -26.05 -3.81
C ARG A 16 -10.81 -24.67 -3.26
N SER A 17 -11.34 -24.33 -2.07
CA SER A 17 -11.08 -23.03 -1.41
C SER A 17 -9.62 -22.88 -1.00
N ILE A 18 -9.01 -23.91 -0.44
CA ILE A 18 -7.59 -23.92 -0.07
C ILE A 18 -6.72 -23.70 -1.34
N ILE A 19 -6.99 -24.47 -2.39
CA ILE A 19 -6.26 -24.34 -3.67
C ILE A 19 -6.46 -22.94 -4.25
N GLY A 20 -7.69 -22.44 -4.30
CA GLY A 20 -8.02 -21.10 -4.80
C GLY A 20 -7.31 -19.99 -4.02
N PHE A 21 -7.30 -20.08 -2.69
CA PHE A 21 -6.62 -19.13 -1.82
C PHE A 21 -5.11 -19.03 -2.13
N PHE A 22 -4.41 -20.17 -2.16
CA PHE A 22 -2.97 -20.17 -2.46
C PHE A 22 -2.68 -19.75 -3.89
N THR A 23 -3.54 -20.10 -4.85
CA THR A 23 -3.41 -19.64 -6.22
C THR A 23 -3.50 -18.11 -6.30
N LEU A 24 -4.50 -17.49 -5.65
CA LEU A 24 -4.64 -16.04 -5.61
C LEU A 24 -3.48 -15.38 -4.86
N LEU A 25 -2.99 -15.98 -3.77
CA LEU A 25 -1.83 -15.48 -3.04
C LEU A 25 -0.57 -15.44 -3.91
N ILE A 26 -0.34 -16.49 -4.72
CA ILE A 26 0.79 -16.54 -5.65
C ILE A 26 0.63 -15.45 -6.73
N PHE A 27 -0.57 -15.30 -7.31
CA PHE A 27 -0.81 -14.27 -8.31
C PHE A 27 -0.62 -12.85 -7.75
N ALA A 28 -1.15 -12.57 -6.57
CA ALA A 28 -0.94 -11.29 -5.90
C ALA A 28 0.56 -10.99 -5.65
N ARG A 29 1.37 -12.02 -5.45
CA ARG A 29 2.83 -11.88 -5.31
C ARG A 29 3.53 -11.64 -6.65
N ILE A 30 3.06 -12.28 -7.73
CA ILE A 30 3.63 -12.15 -9.08
C ILE A 30 3.27 -10.79 -9.68
N LEU A 31 2.01 -10.34 -9.52
CA LEU A 31 1.51 -9.05 -10.01
C LEU A 31 2.08 -7.84 -9.25
N GLY A 32 2.85 -8.05 -8.18
CA GLY A 32 3.64 -7.00 -7.54
C GLY A 32 2.98 -6.32 -6.35
N LYS A 33 3.63 -5.25 -5.83
CA LYS A 33 3.24 -4.52 -4.62
C LYS A 33 2.53 -3.20 -4.95
N GLN A 34 1.56 -3.22 -5.86
CA GLN A 34 0.80 -2.00 -6.12
C GLN A 34 -0.13 -1.70 -4.94
N GLN A 35 -0.15 -0.45 -4.50
CA GLN A 35 -1.13 -0.01 -3.51
C GLN A 35 -2.51 0.06 -4.18
N ILE A 36 -3.56 -0.37 -3.47
CA ILE A 36 -4.94 -0.31 -3.98
C ILE A 36 -5.30 1.12 -4.44
N SER A 37 -4.78 2.14 -3.76
CA SER A 37 -4.99 3.54 -4.12
C SER A 37 -4.27 3.98 -5.42
N GLN A 38 -3.40 3.16 -5.97
CA GLN A 38 -2.64 3.44 -7.19
C GLN A 38 -3.06 2.55 -8.38
N LEU A 39 -4.05 1.67 -8.18
CA LEU A 39 -4.58 0.82 -9.25
C LEU A 39 -5.20 1.68 -10.34
N THR A 40 -4.89 1.36 -11.59
CA THR A 40 -5.59 1.89 -12.76
C THR A 40 -6.99 1.30 -12.84
N PHE A 41 -7.84 1.88 -13.68
CA PHE A 41 -9.17 1.31 -13.94
C PHE A 41 -9.08 -0.11 -14.51
N PHE A 42 -8.08 -0.38 -15.33
CA PHE A 42 -7.84 -1.72 -15.90
C PHE A 42 -7.48 -2.73 -14.81
N ASP A 43 -6.57 -2.38 -13.89
CA ASP A 43 -6.17 -3.25 -12.77
C ASP A 43 -7.36 -3.60 -11.88
N TYR A 44 -8.22 -2.61 -11.62
CA TYR A 44 -9.44 -2.81 -10.83
C TYR A 44 -10.39 -3.82 -11.49
N VAL A 45 -10.67 -3.68 -12.79
CA VAL A 45 -11.51 -4.60 -13.56
C VAL A 45 -10.89 -5.99 -13.61
N LEU A 46 -9.57 -6.07 -13.82
CA LEU A 46 -8.82 -7.33 -13.83
C LEU A 46 -8.95 -8.05 -12.49
N GLY A 47 -8.72 -7.34 -11.39
CA GLY A 47 -8.80 -7.90 -10.03
C GLY A 47 -10.19 -8.42 -9.69
N ILE A 48 -11.26 -7.69 -10.03
CA ILE A 48 -12.65 -8.13 -9.82
C ILE A 48 -12.95 -9.39 -10.64
N THR A 49 -12.51 -9.43 -11.91
CA THR A 49 -12.74 -10.58 -12.79
C THR A 49 -12.03 -11.82 -12.25
N ILE A 50 -10.76 -11.70 -11.87
CA ILE A 50 -9.99 -12.79 -11.26
C ILE A 50 -10.67 -13.28 -9.98
N GLY A 51 -11.11 -12.36 -9.10
CA GLY A 51 -11.82 -12.69 -7.87
C GLY A 51 -13.15 -13.43 -8.13
N SER A 52 -13.91 -13.02 -9.12
CA SER A 52 -15.18 -13.66 -9.51
C SER A 52 -14.97 -15.08 -10.03
N ILE A 53 -13.96 -15.30 -10.88
CA ILE A 53 -13.60 -16.64 -11.36
C ILE A 53 -13.13 -17.53 -10.21
N ALA A 54 -12.34 -16.99 -9.29
CA ALA A 54 -11.88 -17.73 -8.11
C ALA A 54 -13.05 -18.12 -7.19
N ALA A 55 -14.04 -17.24 -6.99
CA ALA A 55 -15.24 -17.55 -6.24
C ALA A 55 -16.02 -18.71 -6.89
N SER A 56 -16.22 -18.69 -8.20
CA SER A 56 -16.87 -19.78 -8.94
C SER A 56 -16.08 -21.09 -8.86
N LEU A 57 -14.75 -21.03 -8.93
CA LEU A 57 -13.87 -22.19 -8.74
C LEU A 57 -14.12 -22.91 -7.41
N THR A 58 -14.36 -22.14 -6.34
CA THR A 58 -14.49 -22.67 -4.99
C THR A 58 -15.89 -23.21 -4.71
N THR A 59 -16.93 -22.49 -5.12
CA THR A 59 -18.32 -22.72 -4.67
C THR A 59 -19.24 -23.35 -5.71
N ASP A 60 -18.92 -23.25 -7.00
CA ASP A 60 -19.76 -23.86 -8.04
C ASP A 60 -19.47 -25.35 -8.16
N LEU A 61 -20.35 -26.16 -7.56
CA LEU A 61 -20.30 -27.62 -7.63
C LEU A 61 -21.02 -28.20 -8.87
N THR A 62 -21.76 -27.36 -9.60
CA THR A 62 -22.49 -27.81 -10.81
C THR A 62 -21.58 -27.96 -12.00
N SER A 63 -20.44 -27.26 -11.99
CA SER A 63 -19.42 -27.31 -13.03
C SER A 63 -18.12 -27.97 -12.55
N ARG A 64 -17.34 -28.43 -13.51
CA ARG A 64 -16.00 -28.94 -13.23
C ARG A 64 -15.06 -27.82 -12.81
N ALA A 65 -14.21 -28.03 -11.82
CA ALA A 65 -13.24 -27.04 -11.34
C ALA A 65 -12.21 -26.64 -12.42
N TRP A 66 -11.85 -27.58 -13.32
CA TRP A 66 -10.81 -27.38 -14.31
C TRP A 66 -11.04 -26.20 -15.28
N PRO A 67 -12.23 -25.98 -15.88
CA PRO A 67 -12.47 -24.80 -16.72
C PRO A 67 -12.28 -23.48 -15.97
N HIS A 68 -12.73 -23.38 -14.72
CA HIS A 68 -12.53 -22.20 -13.89
C HIS A 68 -11.05 -21.95 -13.61
N TRP A 69 -10.29 -23.02 -13.37
CA TRP A 69 -8.86 -22.93 -13.15
C TRP A 69 -8.11 -22.43 -14.39
N ILE A 70 -8.44 -22.94 -15.56
CA ILE A 70 -7.90 -22.42 -16.84
C ILE A 70 -8.27 -20.95 -17.02
N GLY A 71 -9.52 -20.57 -16.76
CA GLY A 71 -9.97 -19.18 -16.83
C GLY A 71 -9.14 -18.28 -15.89
N LEU A 72 -8.95 -18.69 -14.64
CA LEU A 72 -8.16 -17.98 -13.65
C LEU A 72 -6.70 -17.77 -14.12
N LEU A 73 -6.05 -18.85 -14.57
CA LEU A 73 -4.67 -18.80 -15.10
C LEU A 73 -4.57 -17.89 -16.32
N THR A 74 -5.56 -17.96 -17.22
CA THR A 74 -5.58 -17.15 -18.44
C THR A 74 -5.69 -15.66 -18.11
N TRP A 75 -6.62 -15.27 -17.24
CA TRP A 75 -6.79 -13.87 -16.85
C TRP A 75 -5.57 -13.34 -16.10
N ALA A 76 -5.02 -14.10 -15.16
CA ALA A 76 -3.81 -13.71 -14.43
C ALA A 76 -2.59 -13.64 -15.36
N GLY A 77 -2.44 -14.61 -16.27
CA GLY A 77 -1.36 -14.64 -17.25
C GLY A 77 -1.45 -13.48 -18.26
N LEU A 78 -2.64 -13.16 -18.74
CA LEU A 78 -2.85 -12.00 -19.62
C LEU A 78 -2.56 -10.69 -18.87
N GLY A 79 -3.00 -10.53 -17.61
CA GLY A 79 -2.66 -9.37 -16.80
C GLY A 79 -1.15 -9.19 -16.65
N PHE A 80 -0.43 -10.26 -16.30
CA PHE A 80 1.02 -10.24 -16.20
C PHE A 80 1.71 -9.90 -17.54
N ILE A 81 1.24 -10.48 -18.65
CA ILE A 81 1.77 -10.16 -19.99
C ILE A 81 1.53 -8.68 -20.32
N MET A 82 0.33 -8.15 -20.03
CA MET A 82 0.02 -6.74 -20.26
C MET A 82 0.93 -5.83 -19.44
N GLU A 83 1.18 -6.15 -18.17
CA GLU A 83 2.14 -5.41 -17.34
C GLU A 83 3.55 -5.41 -17.93
N LEU A 84 4.04 -6.55 -18.43
CA LEU A 84 5.34 -6.61 -19.13
C LEU A 84 5.35 -5.76 -20.40
N ILE A 85 4.24 -5.72 -21.13
CA ILE A 85 4.09 -4.93 -22.36
C ILE A 85 4.09 -3.43 -22.03
N THR A 86 3.31 -3.00 -21.05
CA THR A 86 3.20 -1.59 -20.65
C THR A 86 4.52 -1.07 -20.08
N ASN A 87 5.23 -1.87 -19.32
CA ASN A 87 6.56 -1.55 -18.79
C ASN A 87 7.63 -1.43 -19.90
N LYS A 88 7.51 -2.22 -20.97
CA LYS A 88 8.50 -2.22 -22.04
C LYS A 88 8.20 -1.18 -23.12
N TRP A 89 6.92 -0.96 -23.44
CA TRP A 89 6.48 -0.11 -24.53
C TRP A 89 5.65 1.07 -24.04
N ILE A 90 6.28 2.24 -23.99
CA ILE A 90 5.69 3.46 -23.47
C ILE A 90 4.33 3.83 -24.11
N TYR A 91 4.17 3.57 -25.40
CA TYR A 91 2.90 3.84 -26.11
C TYR A 91 1.80 2.86 -25.67
N ALA A 92 2.14 1.61 -25.42
CA ALA A 92 1.19 0.63 -24.89
C ALA A 92 0.75 1.02 -23.46
N GLY A 93 1.69 1.42 -22.60
CA GLY A 93 1.39 1.92 -21.27
C GLY A 93 0.43 3.11 -21.30
N LYS A 94 0.71 4.13 -22.13
CA LYS A 94 -0.18 5.28 -22.29
C LYS A 94 -1.59 4.92 -22.75
N TYR A 95 -1.74 3.92 -23.60
CA TYR A 95 -3.03 3.51 -24.12
C TYR A 95 -3.84 2.65 -23.15
N ILE A 96 -3.17 1.76 -22.40
CA ILE A 96 -3.79 0.78 -21.51
C ILE A 96 -4.00 1.37 -20.12
N ASP A 97 -2.94 1.91 -19.53
CA ASP A 97 -2.94 2.44 -18.15
C ASP A 97 -3.44 3.89 -18.11
N GLY A 98 -3.38 4.59 -19.25
CA GLY A 98 -3.66 6.01 -19.35
C GLY A 98 -2.41 6.87 -19.18
N GLU A 99 -2.60 8.18 -19.36
CA GLU A 99 -1.53 9.16 -19.12
C GLU A 99 -2.01 10.29 -18.21
N PRO A 100 -1.10 10.87 -17.40
CA PRO A 100 -1.43 12.02 -16.57
C PRO A 100 -1.94 13.17 -17.42
N THR A 101 -3.01 13.84 -17.00
CA THR A 101 -3.61 14.95 -17.74
C THR A 101 -3.57 16.23 -16.93
N ILE A 102 -2.97 17.27 -17.48
CA ILE A 102 -2.92 18.59 -16.85
C ILE A 102 -4.30 19.23 -16.93
N VAL A 103 -4.88 19.55 -15.78
CA VAL A 103 -6.21 20.18 -15.66
C VAL A 103 -6.15 21.61 -15.14
N ILE A 104 -5.02 21.99 -14.50
CA ILE A 104 -4.68 23.41 -14.22
C ILE A 104 -3.25 23.63 -14.70
N MET A 105 -3.02 24.69 -15.49
CA MET A 105 -1.71 25.07 -16.00
C MET A 105 -1.49 26.56 -15.80
N LYS A 106 -0.42 26.92 -15.09
CA LYS A 106 -0.08 28.33 -14.77
C LYS A 106 -1.26 29.08 -14.13
N GLY A 107 -1.94 28.40 -13.19
CA GLY A 107 -3.08 28.94 -12.46
C GLY A 107 -4.39 29.06 -13.26
N ARG A 108 -4.48 28.48 -14.47
CA ARG A 108 -5.69 28.50 -15.32
C ARG A 108 -6.22 27.09 -15.51
N ILE A 109 -7.54 26.94 -15.41
CA ILE A 109 -8.23 25.67 -15.66
C ILE A 109 -8.16 25.35 -17.16
N MET A 110 -7.90 24.08 -17.47
CA MET A 110 -7.91 23.54 -18.83
C MET A 110 -9.27 22.89 -19.10
N GLU A 111 -10.26 23.69 -19.51
CA GLU A 111 -11.66 23.28 -19.66
C GLU A 111 -11.81 22.15 -20.68
N GLU A 112 -11.05 22.18 -21.79
CA GLU A 112 -11.09 21.13 -22.80
C GLU A 112 -10.54 19.81 -22.27
N ALA A 113 -9.51 19.84 -21.43
CA ALA A 113 -8.97 18.64 -20.80
C ALA A 113 -10.01 18.01 -19.86
N LEU A 114 -10.66 18.82 -19.01
CA LEU A 114 -11.75 18.33 -18.15
C LEU A 114 -12.89 17.74 -18.96
N LYS A 115 -13.34 18.43 -20.03
CA LYS A 115 -14.41 17.96 -20.90
C LYS A 115 -14.06 16.60 -21.56
N LYS A 116 -12.84 16.46 -22.06
CA LYS A 116 -12.36 15.21 -22.68
C LYS A 116 -12.37 14.06 -21.68
N MET A 117 -12.01 14.33 -20.44
CA MET A 117 -12.02 13.35 -19.34
C MET A 117 -13.41 13.15 -18.72
N LYS A 118 -14.44 13.90 -19.16
CA LYS A 118 -15.81 13.89 -18.60
C LYS A 118 -15.87 14.34 -17.13
N TYR A 119 -14.93 15.18 -16.71
CA TYR A 119 -14.94 15.85 -15.41
C TYR A 119 -15.63 17.19 -15.48
N ARG A 120 -16.37 17.53 -14.42
CA ARG A 120 -16.96 18.87 -14.24
C ARG A 120 -16.01 19.73 -13.39
N ALA A 121 -16.21 21.06 -13.44
CA ALA A 121 -15.46 21.96 -12.57
C ALA A 121 -15.71 21.65 -11.07
N THR A 122 -16.91 21.19 -10.71
CA THR A 122 -17.26 20.76 -9.34
C THR A 122 -16.42 19.57 -8.88
N ASP A 123 -16.16 18.62 -9.79
CA ASP A 123 -15.38 17.42 -9.50
C ASP A 123 -13.90 17.81 -9.27
N LEU A 124 -13.36 18.74 -10.07
CA LEU A 124 -12.03 19.30 -9.87
C LEU A 124 -11.92 20.02 -8.51
N MET A 125 -12.94 20.82 -8.15
CA MET A 125 -12.95 21.50 -6.85
C MET A 125 -12.98 20.52 -5.66
N GLU A 126 -13.68 19.40 -5.79
CA GLU A 126 -13.69 18.33 -4.80
C GLU A 126 -12.29 17.70 -4.67
N LEU A 127 -11.68 17.34 -5.79
CA LEU A 127 -10.33 16.78 -5.80
C LEU A 127 -9.29 17.72 -5.20
N LEU A 128 -9.42 19.04 -5.43
CA LEU A 128 -8.55 20.05 -4.80
C LEU A 128 -8.72 20.08 -3.28
N ARG A 129 -9.97 20.04 -2.78
CA ARG A 129 -10.23 20.00 -1.33
C ARG A 129 -9.65 18.76 -0.68
N ASN A 130 -9.68 17.61 -1.36
CA ASN A 130 -9.05 16.37 -0.89
C ASN A 130 -7.51 16.47 -0.78
N LYS A 131 -6.92 17.54 -1.35
CA LYS A 131 -5.49 17.89 -1.26
C LYS A 131 -5.25 19.14 -0.40
N ASP A 132 -6.18 19.49 0.47
CA ASP A 132 -6.13 20.67 1.35
C ASP A 132 -5.95 22.00 0.58
N VAL A 133 -6.51 22.07 -0.63
CA VAL A 133 -6.50 23.27 -1.46
C VAL A 133 -7.91 23.77 -1.64
N PHE A 134 -8.26 24.84 -0.94
CA PHE A 134 -9.58 25.48 -0.95
C PHE A 134 -9.65 26.72 -1.84
N ASP A 135 -8.50 27.28 -2.20
CA ASP A 135 -8.39 28.47 -3.05
C ASP A 135 -7.62 28.14 -4.34
N LEU A 136 -8.31 28.23 -5.48
CA LEU A 136 -7.73 28.04 -6.81
C LEU A 136 -6.56 28.99 -7.11
N ASN A 137 -6.56 30.19 -6.52
CA ASN A 137 -5.48 31.16 -6.71
C ASN A 137 -4.13 30.67 -6.20
N GLN A 138 -4.12 29.66 -5.31
CA GLN A 138 -2.90 29.04 -4.79
C GLN A 138 -2.25 28.04 -5.76
N VAL A 139 -3.01 27.57 -6.76
CA VAL A 139 -2.56 26.47 -7.64
C VAL A 139 -1.77 27.03 -8.81
N GLU A 140 -0.60 26.46 -9.07
CA GLU A 140 0.18 26.68 -10.28
C GLU A 140 -0.11 25.62 -11.33
N TYR A 141 -0.02 24.32 -10.93
CA TYR A 141 -0.38 23.18 -11.77
C TYR A 141 -1.23 22.18 -10.97
N ALA A 142 -2.17 21.56 -11.66
CA ALA A 142 -2.86 20.36 -11.16
C ALA A 142 -2.96 19.33 -12.28
N ILE A 143 -2.70 18.07 -11.92
CA ILE A 143 -2.60 16.94 -12.83
C ILE A 143 -3.50 15.84 -12.30
N ILE A 144 -4.42 15.32 -13.14
CA ILE A 144 -5.16 14.10 -12.82
C ILE A 144 -4.31 12.93 -13.31
N GLU A 145 -3.96 12.05 -12.36
CA GLU A 145 -3.17 10.85 -12.60
C GLU A 145 -4.03 9.73 -13.23
N PRO A 146 -3.42 8.68 -13.82
CA PRO A 146 -4.16 7.57 -14.43
C PRO A 146 -5.12 6.85 -13.48
N ASN A 147 -4.81 6.85 -12.17
CA ASN A 147 -5.67 6.29 -11.13
C ASN A 147 -6.78 7.23 -10.65
N GLY A 148 -6.95 8.40 -11.29
CA GLY A 148 -7.96 9.42 -10.94
C GLY A 148 -7.59 10.32 -9.77
N GLN A 149 -6.44 10.17 -9.15
CA GLN A 149 -5.99 11.08 -8.09
C GLN A 149 -5.52 12.40 -8.67
N LEU A 150 -5.54 13.46 -7.84
CA LEU A 150 -5.05 14.78 -8.22
C LEU A 150 -3.67 15.03 -7.57
N SER A 151 -2.69 15.39 -8.40
CA SER A 151 -1.41 15.95 -7.98
C SER A 151 -1.46 17.48 -8.12
N VAL A 152 -1.05 18.22 -7.07
CA VAL A 152 -1.14 19.67 -7.04
C VAL A 152 0.21 20.29 -6.74
N LEU A 153 0.63 21.22 -7.61
CA LEU A 153 1.76 22.12 -7.35
C LEU A 153 1.21 23.51 -7.02
N LYS A 154 1.40 23.95 -5.79
CA LYS A 154 1.07 25.32 -5.37
C LYS A 154 2.07 26.32 -5.94
N LYS A 155 1.64 27.56 -6.17
CA LYS A 155 2.52 28.68 -6.50
C LYS A 155 3.58 28.85 -5.41
N ALA A 156 4.75 29.34 -5.79
CA ALA A 156 5.90 29.43 -4.88
C ALA A 156 5.60 30.12 -3.55
N GLN A 157 4.82 31.20 -3.57
CA GLN A 157 4.44 31.95 -2.36
C GLN A 157 3.50 31.21 -1.41
N TYR A 158 2.91 30.09 -1.83
CA TYR A 158 2.02 29.24 -1.03
C TYR A 158 2.63 27.88 -0.69
N GLN A 159 3.91 27.69 -1.04
CA GLN A 159 4.65 26.48 -0.66
C GLN A 159 5.22 26.63 0.76
N PRO A 160 5.32 25.52 1.52
CA PRO A 160 6.01 25.55 2.80
C PRO A 160 7.46 25.99 2.65
N LEU A 161 7.94 26.84 3.56
CA LEU A 161 9.35 27.18 3.65
C LEU A 161 10.18 25.96 4.06
N THR A 162 11.30 25.78 3.39
CA THR A 162 12.25 24.71 3.69
C THR A 162 13.48 25.26 4.42
N PRO A 163 14.25 24.42 5.14
CA PRO A 163 15.53 24.82 5.70
C PRO A 163 16.47 25.44 4.67
N LYS A 164 16.40 24.98 3.41
CA LYS A 164 17.19 25.52 2.31
C LYS A 164 16.82 26.97 1.99
N ASP A 165 15.53 27.30 1.99
CA ASP A 165 15.06 28.66 1.72
C ASP A 165 15.50 29.64 2.81
N MET A 166 15.66 29.13 4.02
CA MET A 166 16.11 29.89 5.19
C MET A 166 17.64 29.84 5.39
N ASN A 167 18.40 29.20 4.49
CA ASN A 167 19.84 28.97 4.62
C ASN A 167 20.26 28.26 5.92
N ILE A 168 19.37 27.42 6.48
CA ILE A 168 19.65 26.62 7.66
C ILE A 168 20.39 25.34 7.24
N LYS A 169 21.56 25.11 7.82
CA LYS A 169 22.28 23.84 7.63
C LYS A 169 21.57 22.75 8.42
N VAL A 170 21.19 21.69 7.75
CA VAL A 170 20.57 20.51 8.36
C VAL A 170 21.43 19.27 8.06
N SER A 171 21.44 18.33 8.99
CA SER A 171 22.03 17.02 8.76
C SER A 171 21.15 16.22 7.77
N PRO A 172 21.73 15.31 6.96
CA PRO A 172 20.96 14.43 6.11
C PRO A 172 19.95 13.64 6.94
N SER A 173 18.71 13.59 6.44
CA SER A 173 17.69 12.71 7.01
C SER A 173 18.07 11.25 6.77
N GLN A 174 17.94 10.45 7.81
CA GLN A 174 18.24 9.01 7.76
C GLN A 174 17.07 8.25 8.36
N ILE A 175 17.00 6.95 8.09
CA ILE A 175 15.91 6.09 8.55
C ILE A 175 16.36 5.34 9.80
N ASN A 176 15.47 5.23 10.80
CA ASN A 176 15.70 4.37 11.94
C ASN A 176 15.71 2.91 11.50
N THR A 177 16.70 2.16 11.96
CA THR A 177 16.84 0.74 11.62
C THR A 177 16.32 -0.13 12.76
N GLU A 178 15.42 -1.03 12.46
CA GLU A 178 14.92 -2.02 13.42
C GLU A 178 16.02 -3.03 13.73
N ILE A 179 16.29 -3.23 15.01
CA ILE A 179 17.33 -4.17 15.50
C ILE A 179 16.77 -5.28 16.36
N ILE A 180 15.59 -5.07 16.97
CA ILE A 180 14.79 -6.12 17.61
C ILE A 180 13.34 -5.91 17.25
N TYR A 181 12.64 -7.00 16.93
CA TYR A 181 11.19 -7.03 16.83
C TYR A 181 10.64 -8.35 17.39
N ASN A 182 9.63 -8.28 18.25
CA ASN A 182 9.05 -9.44 18.96
C ASN A 182 10.10 -10.33 19.65
N GLY A 183 11.11 -9.73 20.25
CA GLY A 183 12.19 -10.46 20.91
C GLY A 183 13.22 -11.09 19.97
N ILE A 184 13.05 -10.92 18.66
CA ILE A 184 13.96 -11.46 17.62
C ILE A 184 14.97 -10.38 17.24
N ILE A 185 16.25 -10.72 17.33
CA ILE A 185 17.36 -9.83 16.95
C ILE A 185 17.57 -9.93 15.43
N PHE A 186 17.60 -8.79 14.75
CA PHE A 186 17.96 -8.70 13.33
C PHE A 186 19.47 -8.54 13.17
N HIS A 187 20.16 -9.67 13.06
CA HIS A 187 21.61 -9.73 12.95
C HIS A 187 22.16 -8.94 11.77
N GLN A 188 21.52 -9.06 10.60
CA GLN A 188 21.93 -8.34 9.41
C GLN A 188 21.89 -6.82 9.63
N ASN A 189 20.83 -6.31 10.24
CA ASN A 189 20.67 -4.89 10.51
C ASN A 189 21.72 -4.37 11.50
N LEU A 190 22.12 -5.20 12.47
CA LEU A 190 23.22 -4.86 13.37
C LEU A 190 24.57 -4.78 12.63
N GLU A 191 24.84 -5.74 11.76
CA GLU A 191 26.05 -5.76 10.93
C GLU A 191 26.13 -4.55 10.01
N ASP A 192 25.02 -4.19 9.33
CA ASP A 192 24.93 -3.02 8.46
C ASP A 192 25.20 -1.70 9.23
N LEU A 193 24.86 -1.67 10.52
CA LEU A 193 25.15 -0.56 11.43
C LEU A 193 26.55 -0.63 12.08
N ASN A 194 27.39 -1.60 11.69
CA ASN A 194 28.68 -1.88 12.32
C ASN A 194 28.57 -2.12 13.83
N LYS A 195 27.52 -2.82 14.25
CA LYS A 195 27.26 -3.24 15.63
C LYS A 195 27.19 -4.76 15.74
N ASP A 196 27.42 -5.27 16.93
CA ASP A 196 27.29 -6.70 17.24
C ASP A 196 26.26 -6.96 18.34
N VAL A 197 25.90 -8.21 18.53
CA VAL A 197 24.97 -8.62 19.59
C VAL A 197 25.52 -8.26 20.98
N LYS A 198 26.85 -8.26 21.15
CA LYS A 198 27.47 -7.91 22.44
C LYS A 198 27.25 -6.42 22.77
N TRP A 199 27.35 -5.55 21.74
CA TRP A 199 26.99 -4.14 21.88
C TRP A 199 25.51 -3.99 22.24
N LEU A 200 24.62 -4.66 21.50
CA LEU A 200 23.19 -4.61 21.77
C LEU A 200 22.85 -5.03 23.21
N MET A 201 23.37 -6.16 23.66
CA MET A 201 23.13 -6.66 25.02
C MET A 201 23.68 -5.72 26.10
N ARG A 202 24.76 -4.99 25.83
CA ARG A 202 25.26 -3.94 26.75
C ARG A 202 24.30 -2.76 26.83
N GLU A 203 23.76 -2.34 25.68
CA GLU A 203 22.78 -1.24 25.64
C GLU A 203 21.48 -1.63 26.36
N LEU A 204 20.94 -2.83 26.10
CA LEU A 204 19.75 -3.34 26.79
C LEU A 204 19.94 -3.38 28.32
N LYS A 205 21.12 -3.79 28.79
CA LYS A 205 21.44 -3.80 30.23
C LYS A 205 21.42 -2.42 30.85
N LYS A 206 21.81 -1.36 30.14
CA LYS A 206 21.72 0.03 30.65
C LYS A 206 20.25 0.42 30.91
N HIS A 207 19.32 -0.15 30.18
CA HIS A 207 17.86 0.02 30.34
C HIS A 207 17.22 -1.04 31.27
N SER A 208 18.04 -1.77 32.05
CA SER A 208 17.59 -2.83 32.96
C SER A 208 16.92 -4.03 32.30
N ILE A 209 17.15 -4.22 30.99
CA ILE A 209 16.62 -5.33 30.19
C ILE A 209 17.69 -6.44 30.14
N LYS A 210 17.30 -7.66 30.51
CA LYS A 210 18.22 -8.80 30.60
C LYS A 210 18.26 -9.65 29.34
N ASP A 211 17.16 -9.74 28.64
CA ASP A 211 16.99 -10.59 27.45
C ASP A 211 16.26 -9.80 26.35
N ALA A 212 16.69 -10.00 25.10
CA ALA A 212 16.01 -9.42 23.93
C ALA A 212 14.53 -9.84 23.83
N LYS A 213 14.16 -10.98 24.39
CA LYS A 213 12.76 -11.46 24.46
C LYS A 213 11.84 -10.56 25.29
N GLU A 214 12.38 -9.68 26.11
CA GLU A 214 11.60 -8.71 26.87
C GLU A 214 11.22 -7.49 26.00
N VAL A 215 11.85 -7.34 24.84
CA VAL A 215 11.71 -6.19 23.94
C VAL A 215 10.67 -6.49 22.85
N PHE A 216 9.67 -5.64 22.76
CA PHE A 216 8.72 -5.67 21.63
C PHE A 216 9.35 -5.05 20.39
N LEU A 217 9.92 -3.86 20.49
CA LEU A 217 10.58 -3.14 19.40
C LEU A 217 11.83 -2.44 19.89
N ALA A 218 12.93 -2.57 19.18
CA ALA A 218 14.07 -1.67 19.34
C ALA A 218 14.55 -1.17 17.98
N THR A 219 14.77 0.14 17.88
CA THR A 219 15.30 0.78 16.68
C THR A 219 16.50 1.64 17.03
N LEU A 220 17.47 1.72 16.13
CA LEU A 220 18.62 2.59 16.25
C LEU A 220 18.49 3.72 15.23
N ASP A 221 18.57 4.96 15.69
CA ASP A 221 18.62 6.09 14.80
C ASP A 221 20.06 6.29 14.25
N PRO A 222 20.20 7.05 13.18
CA PRO A 222 21.51 7.30 12.59
C PRO A 222 22.47 8.12 13.46
N SER A 223 21.95 8.79 14.46
CA SER A 223 22.75 9.52 15.46
C SER A 223 23.26 8.59 16.57
N GLY A 224 22.85 7.33 16.55
CA GLY A 224 23.22 6.31 17.52
C GLY A 224 22.31 6.25 18.75
N ASN A 225 21.16 6.94 18.73
CA ASN A 225 20.18 6.85 19.80
C ASN A 225 19.34 5.59 19.64
N LEU A 226 19.22 4.84 20.72
CA LEU A 226 18.46 3.62 20.79
C LEU A 226 17.06 3.90 21.35
N TYR A 227 16.01 3.62 20.58
CA TYR A 227 14.65 3.53 21.07
C TYR A 227 14.35 2.08 21.44
N ILE A 228 13.75 1.87 22.61
CA ILE A 228 13.37 0.54 23.09
C ILE A 228 11.95 0.61 23.64
N ASP A 229 11.13 -0.30 23.20
CA ASP A 229 9.81 -0.59 23.75
C ASP A 229 9.75 -2.04 24.23
N THR A 230 9.16 -2.26 25.40
CA THR A 230 9.13 -3.57 26.04
C THR A 230 7.70 -4.05 26.23
N TYR A 231 7.49 -5.38 26.28
CA TYR A 231 6.16 -5.94 26.59
C TYR A 231 5.60 -5.52 27.96
N LYS A 232 6.45 -5.10 28.88
CA LYS A 232 6.09 -4.67 30.23
C LYS A 232 6.42 -3.20 30.41
N ASP A 233 5.74 -2.35 29.68
CA ASP A 233 5.90 -0.89 29.77
C ASP A 233 5.24 -0.26 31.00
N HIS A 234 4.62 -1.09 31.85
CA HIS A 234 3.95 -0.69 33.10
C HIS A 234 2.86 0.38 32.96
N MET A 235 2.28 0.53 31.76
CA MET A 235 1.15 1.43 31.56
C MET A 235 -0.06 0.93 32.35
N LYS A 236 -0.35 1.57 33.48
CA LYS A 236 -1.46 1.20 34.36
C LYS A 236 -2.83 1.58 33.78
N LYS A 237 -2.86 2.47 32.83
CA LYS A 237 -4.11 2.97 32.23
C LYS A 237 -3.91 3.26 30.76
N ILE A 238 -4.61 2.54 29.93
CA ILE A 238 -4.70 2.85 28.49
C ILE A 238 -5.71 3.99 28.35
N THR A 239 -5.29 5.08 27.70
CA THR A 239 -6.25 6.13 27.30
C THR A 239 -6.92 5.67 26.02
N ASP A 240 -8.19 5.32 26.15
CA ASP A 240 -9.04 5.04 24.99
C ASP A 240 -9.46 6.36 24.34
N ILE A 241 -9.14 6.53 23.06
CA ILE A 241 -9.51 7.71 22.27
C ILE A 241 -10.86 7.49 21.56
N GLY A 242 -11.38 6.26 21.56
CA GLY A 242 -12.65 5.89 20.95
C GLY A 242 -13.80 5.92 21.94
N ASP A 243 -15.01 6.28 21.48
CA ASP A 243 -16.22 6.20 22.29
C ASP A 243 -16.71 4.77 22.50
N PHE A 244 -16.18 3.82 21.76
CA PHE A 244 -16.62 2.43 21.77
C PHE A 244 -15.70 1.58 22.66
N LYS A 245 -16.22 1.19 23.82
CA LYS A 245 -15.60 0.15 24.65
C LYS A 245 -15.84 -1.22 24.01
N GLY A 246 -14.98 -1.55 23.02
CA GLY A 246 -14.99 -2.85 22.39
C GLY A 246 -14.60 -3.98 23.35
N PRO A 247 -14.74 -5.24 22.93
CA PRO A 247 -14.44 -6.43 23.74
C PRO A 247 -12.93 -6.72 23.86
N TYR A 248 -12.06 -5.75 23.60
CA TYR A 248 -10.61 -5.91 23.72
C TYR A 248 -10.08 -5.32 25.03
#